data_2ddefb9d1c0ea41547875f87dd321f08
#
_entry.id   2ddefb9d1c0ea41547875f87dd321f08
#
_cell.length_a   1.000
_cell.length_b   1.000
_cell.length_c   1.000
_cell.angle_alpha   90.00
_cell.angle_beta   90.00
_cell.angle_gamma   90.00
#
_symmetry.space_group_name_H-M   'P 1'
#
loop_
_entity.id
_entity.type
_entity.pdbx_description
1 polymer ?
#
loop_
_entity_poly.entity_id
_entity_poly.type
_entity_poly.pdbx_seq_one_letter_code
_entity_poly.pdbx_strand_id
1 'polypeptide(L)'
;MPREAVRGAAVARTAHYRNRPDAGDRCEGVILPKVRDPRFVTIRRGGTLTDADHQLLALWAAACAAHVLDFFGSARPEDPRPRQAIEHARAWVHGEVKMTQARKAAGRAQAAARDLRGAARHAAYAAGQAAVVQHVAAHELGAAAYAIKAARAAAPEREGDRAGRLECRWQRDQLPEAIHDLVLDDQQLRNDICWSVFQC
;
A
#
# COMPACT_ATOMS: atom_id res chain seq x y z
N MET A 1 13.64 -70.87 -26.69
CA MET A 1 12.46 -70.04 -26.77
C MET A 1 12.51 -69.07 -25.60
N PRO A 2 12.99 -67.79 -25.79
CA PRO A 2 13.00 -66.84 -24.69
C PRO A 2 11.69 -66.03 -24.66
N ARG A 3 11.21 -65.73 -23.44
CA ARG A 3 10.03 -64.91 -23.15
C ARG A 3 10.41 -63.43 -23.18
N GLU A 4 9.75 -62.66 -24.01
CA GLU A 4 9.83 -61.18 -24.04
C GLU A 4 9.10 -60.62 -22.82
N ALA A 5 9.80 -59.75 -22.09
CA ALA A 5 9.27 -58.96 -21.00
C ALA A 5 8.70 -57.63 -21.55
N VAL A 6 7.41 -57.43 -21.40
CA VAL A 6 6.72 -56.18 -21.71
C VAL A 6 7.03 -55.17 -20.58
N ARG A 7 7.72 -54.06 -20.99
CA ARG A 7 8.01 -52.94 -20.10
C ARG A 7 6.76 -52.05 -20.00
N GLY A 8 6.20 -51.98 -18.79
CA GLY A 8 5.10 -51.07 -18.47
C GLY A 8 5.56 -49.59 -18.50
N ALA A 9 4.82 -48.81 -19.23
CA ALA A 9 5.00 -47.35 -19.29
C ALA A 9 4.63 -46.70 -17.94
N ALA A 10 5.56 -45.93 -17.37
CA ALA A 10 5.33 -45.14 -16.18
C ALA A 10 4.44 -43.96 -16.53
N VAL A 11 3.24 -43.94 -15.97
CA VAL A 11 2.32 -42.80 -16.03
C VAL A 11 2.89 -41.71 -15.15
N ALA A 12 3.28 -40.58 -15.75
CA ALA A 12 3.70 -39.39 -15.07
C ALA A 12 2.53 -38.83 -14.23
N ARG A 13 2.67 -38.91 -12.93
CA ARG A 13 1.73 -38.24 -11.99
C ARG A 13 1.94 -36.74 -12.10
N THR A 14 1.02 -36.03 -12.74
CA THR A 14 0.88 -34.58 -12.67
C THR A 14 0.65 -34.20 -11.21
N ALA A 15 1.66 -33.56 -10.60
CA ALA A 15 1.55 -32.99 -9.28
C ALA A 15 0.54 -31.82 -9.37
N HIS A 16 -0.64 -32.01 -8.79
CA HIS A 16 -1.55 -30.92 -8.50
C HIS A 16 -0.85 -29.98 -7.51
N TYR A 17 -0.35 -28.88 -8.00
CA TYR A 17 0.13 -27.76 -7.19
C TYR A 17 -1.06 -27.22 -6.42
N ARG A 18 -1.21 -27.67 -5.17
CA ARG A 18 -2.19 -27.11 -4.25
C ARG A 18 -1.79 -25.67 -4.02
N ASN A 19 -2.63 -24.77 -4.52
CA ASN A 19 -2.62 -23.35 -4.22
C ASN A 19 -2.54 -23.17 -2.70
N ARG A 20 -1.33 -22.91 -2.16
CA ARG A 20 -1.19 -22.49 -0.76
C ARG A 20 -1.81 -21.12 -0.66
N PRO A 21 -2.78 -20.89 0.24
CA PRO A 21 -3.25 -19.53 0.49
C PRO A 21 -2.04 -18.71 0.94
N ASP A 22 -1.87 -17.55 0.31
CA ASP A 22 -0.83 -16.58 0.60
C ASP A 22 -0.78 -16.34 2.12
N ALA A 23 0.32 -16.74 2.76
CA ALA A 23 0.50 -16.62 4.22
C ALA A 23 0.58 -15.15 4.67
N GLY A 24 0.68 -14.21 3.71
CA GLY A 24 0.73 -12.76 3.96
C GLY A 24 -0.59 -12.09 4.25
N ASP A 25 -1.73 -12.75 4.00
CA ASP A 25 -3.06 -12.10 4.07
C ASP A 25 -3.72 -12.18 5.46
N ARG A 26 -3.08 -12.81 6.46
CA ARG A 26 -3.63 -13.01 7.81
C ARG A 26 -3.16 -12.01 8.86
N CYS A 27 -2.27 -11.11 8.50
CA CYS A 27 -1.90 -9.97 9.33
C CYS A 27 -2.21 -8.70 8.52
N GLU A 28 -3.44 -8.21 8.59
CA GLU A 28 -3.69 -6.78 8.43
C GLU A 28 -2.99 -6.11 9.62
N GLY A 29 -1.63 -6.04 9.51
CA GLY A 29 -0.76 -5.54 10.55
C GLY A 29 -1.13 -4.11 10.86
N VAL A 30 -1.13 -3.77 12.13
CA VAL A 30 -1.23 -2.38 12.58
C VAL A 30 -0.01 -1.65 12.02
N ILE A 31 -0.17 -0.90 10.92
CA ILE A 31 0.89 -0.11 10.26
C ILE A 31 1.40 1.02 11.18
N LEU A 32 0.68 1.30 12.24
CA LEU A 32 1.02 2.31 13.22
C LEU A 32 1.79 1.69 14.39
N PRO A 33 2.87 2.31 14.84
CA PRO A 33 3.60 1.86 16.03
C PRO A 33 2.72 2.06 17.28
N LYS A 34 2.96 1.23 18.31
CA LYS A 34 2.27 1.35 19.61
C LYS A 34 2.53 2.70 20.27
N VAL A 35 3.75 3.19 20.16
CA VAL A 35 4.16 4.51 20.63
C VAL A 35 4.29 5.42 19.41
N ARG A 36 3.59 6.54 19.41
CA ARG A 36 3.64 7.51 18.31
C ARG A 36 4.95 8.31 18.39
N ASP A 37 5.62 8.43 17.27
CA ASP A 37 6.72 9.37 17.11
C ASP A 37 6.17 10.82 17.18
N PRO A 38 6.68 11.68 18.07
CA PRO A 38 6.25 13.09 18.18
C PRO A 38 6.37 13.87 16.87
N ARG A 39 7.27 13.47 15.97
CA ARG A 39 7.46 14.08 14.65
C ARG A 39 6.26 13.90 13.72
N PHE A 40 5.40 12.91 13.99
CA PHE A 40 4.13 12.66 13.28
C PHE A 40 2.90 13.06 14.11
N VAL A 41 3.11 13.81 15.18
CA VAL A 41 2.04 14.42 16.00
C VAL A 41 2.09 15.92 15.80
N THR A 42 0.96 16.55 15.45
CA THR A 42 0.93 17.99 15.22
C THR A 42 1.26 18.78 16.48
N ILE A 43 1.84 19.96 16.33
CA ILE A 43 2.17 20.88 17.42
C ILE A 43 0.95 21.12 18.33
N ARG A 44 -0.24 21.28 17.74
CA ARG A 44 -1.51 21.45 18.48
C ARG A 44 -1.88 20.26 19.38
N ARG A 45 -1.26 19.09 19.14
CA ARG A 45 -1.47 17.86 19.93
C ARG A 45 -0.25 17.48 20.77
N GLY A 46 0.70 18.41 20.93
CA GLY A 46 1.88 18.21 21.75
C GLY A 46 3.07 17.53 21.06
N GLY A 47 3.04 17.37 19.74
CA GLY A 47 4.17 16.91 18.93
C GLY A 47 4.96 18.05 18.29
N THR A 48 5.71 17.75 17.25
CA THR A 48 6.57 18.71 16.54
C THR A 48 6.20 18.91 15.07
N LEU A 49 5.21 18.16 14.54
CA LEU A 49 4.78 18.28 13.15
C LEU A 49 4.08 19.61 12.89
N THR A 50 4.62 20.39 11.94
CA THR A 50 3.96 21.62 11.47
C THR A 50 2.73 21.28 10.61
N ASP A 51 1.79 22.24 10.49
CA ASP A 51 0.65 22.07 9.60
C ASP A 51 1.08 21.95 8.13
N ALA A 52 2.14 22.67 7.72
CA ALA A 52 2.70 22.63 6.38
C ALA A 52 3.28 21.22 6.06
N ASP A 53 4.09 20.67 6.94
CA ASP A 53 4.67 19.34 6.75
C ASP A 53 3.59 18.26 6.76
N HIS A 54 2.56 18.41 7.61
CA HIS A 54 1.41 17.50 7.61
C HIS A 54 0.65 17.50 6.28
N GLN A 55 0.49 18.67 5.67
CA GLN A 55 -0.10 18.79 4.34
C GLN A 55 0.78 18.14 3.26
N LEU A 56 2.10 18.33 3.32
CA LEU A 56 3.05 17.68 2.40
C LEU A 56 3.02 16.15 2.53
N LEU A 57 2.97 15.61 3.74
CA LEU A 57 2.81 14.17 3.98
C LEU A 57 1.51 13.64 3.35
N ALA A 58 0.41 14.37 3.46
CA ALA A 58 -0.86 13.98 2.87
C ALA A 58 -0.83 14.00 1.33
N LEU A 59 -0.18 15.01 0.72
CA LEU A 59 -0.01 15.10 -0.73
C LEU A 59 0.88 13.99 -1.27
N TRP A 60 2.00 13.70 -0.60
CA TRP A 60 2.88 12.60 -0.97
C TRP A 60 2.17 11.24 -0.88
N ALA A 61 1.47 10.98 0.22
CA ALA A 61 0.68 9.77 0.38
C ALA A 61 -0.40 9.62 -0.71
N ALA A 62 -1.06 10.73 -1.08
CA ALA A 62 -2.03 10.76 -2.17
C ALA A 62 -1.39 10.51 -3.54
N ALA A 63 -0.15 10.97 -3.76
CA ALA A 63 0.61 10.69 -4.98
C ALA A 63 0.97 9.20 -5.07
N CYS A 64 1.49 8.60 -4.00
CA CYS A 64 1.79 7.16 -3.93
C CYS A 64 0.54 6.31 -4.24
N ALA A 65 -0.60 6.63 -3.64
CA ALA A 65 -1.84 5.92 -3.87
C ALA A 65 -2.37 6.10 -5.30
N ALA A 66 -2.24 7.30 -5.87
CA ALA A 66 -2.69 7.62 -7.23
C ALA A 66 -1.87 6.87 -8.29
N HIS A 67 -0.56 6.68 -8.06
CA HIS A 67 0.35 6.00 -8.98
C HIS A 67 -0.05 4.55 -9.27
N VAL A 68 -0.67 3.90 -8.32
CA VAL A 68 -1.10 2.49 -8.44
C VAL A 68 -2.62 2.31 -8.57
N LEU A 69 -3.38 3.41 -8.66
CA LEU A 69 -4.85 3.36 -8.66
C LEU A 69 -5.43 2.57 -9.83
N ASP A 70 -4.76 2.57 -10.97
CA ASP A 70 -5.21 1.87 -12.18
C ASP A 70 -5.31 0.35 -11.98
N PHE A 71 -4.56 -0.23 -11.05
CA PHE A 71 -4.74 -1.66 -10.71
C PHE A 71 -6.12 -1.94 -10.12
N PHE A 72 -6.67 -1.00 -9.34
CA PHE A 72 -8.05 -1.11 -8.87
C PHE A 72 -9.05 -0.79 -9.99
N GLY A 73 -8.81 0.27 -10.75
CA GLY A 73 -9.67 0.69 -11.86
C GLY A 73 -9.88 -0.40 -12.90
N SER A 74 -8.84 -1.18 -13.21
CA SER A 74 -8.93 -2.32 -14.12
C SER A 74 -9.83 -3.45 -13.58
N ALA A 75 -9.90 -3.64 -12.27
CA ALA A 75 -10.73 -4.66 -11.63
C ALA A 75 -12.16 -4.17 -11.35
N ARG A 76 -12.36 -2.88 -11.14
CA ARG A 76 -13.62 -2.23 -10.76
C ARG A 76 -13.75 -0.85 -11.41
N PRO A 77 -13.93 -0.76 -12.75
CA PRO A 77 -13.91 0.52 -13.49
C PRO A 77 -15.02 1.49 -13.05
N GLU A 78 -16.17 0.97 -12.63
CA GLU A 78 -17.33 1.78 -12.22
C GLU A 78 -17.32 2.16 -10.72
N ASP A 79 -16.34 1.71 -9.95
CA ASP A 79 -16.30 1.98 -8.52
C ASP A 79 -15.39 3.18 -8.20
N PRO A 80 -15.95 4.38 -7.92
CA PRO A 80 -15.15 5.59 -7.72
C PRO A 80 -14.54 5.71 -6.32
N ARG A 81 -14.87 4.82 -5.37
CA ARG A 81 -14.57 4.99 -3.95
C ARG A 81 -13.07 5.19 -3.65
N PRO A 82 -12.11 4.41 -4.21
CA PRO A 82 -10.69 4.67 -3.98
C PRO A 82 -10.21 5.98 -4.60
N ARG A 83 -10.68 6.34 -5.80
CA ARG A 83 -10.38 7.63 -6.43
C ARG A 83 -10.87 8.79 -5.56
N GLN A 84 -12.12 8.74 -5.10
CA GLN A 84 -12.69 9.75 -4.20
C GLN A 84 -11.91 9.88 -2.90
N ALA A 85 -11.35 8.79 -2.36
CA ALA A 85 -10.53 8.84 -1.16
C ALA A 85 -9.25 9.66 -1.38
N ILE A 86 -8.57 9.48 -2.51
CA ILE A 86 -7.40 10.26 -2.91
C ILE A 86 -7.76 11.74 -3.13
N GLU A 87 -8.87 12.01 -3.80
CA GLU A 87 -9.38 13.36 -4.02
C GLU A 87 -9.69 14.07 -2.70
N HIS A 88 -10.30 13.37 -1.74
CA HIS A 88 -10.54 13.91 -0.40
C HIS A 88 -9.24 14.23 0.37
N ALA A 89 -8.19 13.42 0.20
CA ALA A 89 -6.89 13.72 0.79
C ALA A 89 -6.32 15.05 0.23
N ARG A 90 -6.40 15.25 -1.07
CA ARG A 90 -5.97 16.49 -1.75
C ARG A 90 -6.84 17.69 -1.36
N ALA A 91 -8.16 17.53 -1.39
CA ALA A 91 -9.12 18.58 -1.04
C ALA A 91 -8.97 19.04 0.42
N TRP A 92 -8.59 18.14 1.34
CA TRP A 92 -8.29 18.53 2.72
C TRP A 92 -7.11 19.49 2.82
N VAL A 93 -6.06 19.29 2.04
CA VAL A 93 -4.89 20.19 2.02
C VAL A 93 -5.29 21.61 1.62
N HIS A 94 -6.27 21.74 0.72
CA HIS A 94 -6.82 23.03 0.29
C HIS A 94 -7.92 23.57 1.22
N GLY A 95 -8.25 22.88 2.32
CA GLY A 95 -9.30 23.30 3.25
C GLY A 95 -10.74 23.10 2.76
N GLU A 96 -10.93 22.42 1.64
CA GLU A 96 -12.23 22.24 0.98
C GLU A 96 -13.09 21.16 1.66
N VAL A 97 -12.46 20.22 2.37
CA VAL A 97 -13.15 19.14 3.08
C VAL A 97 -12.70 19.03 4.54
N LYS A 98 -13.63 18.61 5.39
CA LYS A 98 -13.34 18.36 6.81
C LYS A 98 -12.67 16.98 6.98
N MET A 99 -11.81 16.86 8.00
CA MET A 99 -11.15 15.59 8.39
C MET A 99 -12.12 14.40 8.51
N THR A 100 -13.34 14.64 9.04
CA THR A 100 -14.36 13.60 9.20
C THR A 100 -14.87 13.03 7.88
N GLN A 101 -14.92 13.84 6.83
CA GLN A 101 -15.35 13.41 5.49
C GLN A 101 -14.30 12.48 4.85
N ALA A 102 -13.04 12.84 4.96
CA ALA A 102 -11.97 12.03 4.42
C ALA A 102 -11.79 10.71 5.19
N ARG A 103 -11.97 10.70 6.51
CA ARG A 103 -12.01 9.44 7.27
C ARG A 103 -13.12 8.49 6.80
N LYS A 104 -14.32 9.03 6.47
CA LYS A 104 -15.39 8.23 5.87
C LYS A 104 -15.01 7.71 4.48
N ALA A 105 -14.34 8.52 3.67
CA ALA A 105 -13.86 8.12 2.34
C ALA A 105 -12.85 6.97 2.42
N ALA A 106 -11.93 7.01 3.39
CA ALA A 106 -10.97 5.93 3.65
C ALA A 106 -11.64 4.58 3.92
N GLY A 107 -12.61 4.55 4.82
CA GLY A 107 -13.36 3.31 5.12
C GLY A 107 -14.10 2.76 3.89
N ARG A 108 -14.64 3.65 3.04
CA ARG A 108 -15.29 3.26 1.78
C ARG A 108 -14.31 2.69 0.76
N ALA A 109 -13.12 3.29 0.62
CA ALA A 109 -12.08 2.79 -0.27
C ALA A 109 -11.63 1.37 0.13
N GLN A 110 -11.38 1.12 1.41
CA GLN A 110 -11.05 -0.21 1.92
C GLN A 110 -12.20 -1.21 1.72
N ALA A 111 -13.44 -0.79 1.96
CA ALA A 111 -14.61 -1.63 1.73
C ALA A 111 -14.81 -2.01 0.26
N ALA A 112 -14.37 -1.15 -0.69
CA ALA A 112 -14.40 -1.42 -2.14
C ALA A 112 -13.57 -2.64 -2.53
N ALA A 113 -12.56 -2.97 -1.74
CA ALA A 113 -11.61 -4.05 -2.03
C ALA A 113 -11.79 -5.28 -1.15
N ARG A 114 -12.89 -5.38 -0.39
CA ARG A 114 -13.08 -6.47 0.59
C ARG A 114 -13.04 -7.87 -0.04
N ASP A 115 -13.59 -8.00 -1.23
CA ASP A 115 -13.66 -9.24 -2.01
C ASP A 115 -12.53 -9.37 -3.05
N LEU A 116 -11.66 -8.36 -3.18
CA LEU A 116 -10.52 -8.37 -4.08
C LEU A 116 -9.26 -8.94 -3.42
N ARG A 117 -8.29 -9.30 -4.26
CA ARG A 117 -6.96 -9.80 -3.85
C ARG A 117 -5.87 -9.12 -4.68
N GLY A 118 -4.61 -9.29 -4.28
CA GLY A 118 -3.44 -8.83 -5.02
C GLY A 118 -3.42 -7.33 -5.27
N ALA A 119 -3.00 -6.93 -6.47
CA ALA A 119 -2.74 -5.54 -6.84
C ALA A 119 -3.96 -4.62 -6.63
N ALA A 120 -5.13 -5.03 -7.07
CA ALA A 120 -6.35 -4.24 -6.96
C ALA A 120 -6.75 -3.98 -5.50
N ARG A 121 -6.64 -4.99 -4.62
CA ARG A 121 -6.88 -4.83 -3.19
C ARG A 121 -5.89 -3.85 -2.57
N HIS A 122 -4.60 -4.02 -2.85
CA HIS A 122 -3.57 -3.17 -2.29
C HIS A 122 -3.69 -1.71 -2.77
N ALA A 123 -4.04 -1.47 -4.03
CA ALA A 123 -4.28 -0.12 -4.55
C ALA A 123 -5.43 0.60 -3.82
N ALA A 124 -6.54 -0.09 -3.57
CA ALA A 124 -7.65 0.50 -2.80
C ALA A 124 -7.29 0.74 -1.34
N TYR A 125 -6.46 -0.11 -0.73
CA TYR A 125 -5.95 0.11 0.62
C TYR A 125 -4.97 1.30 0.67
N ALA A 126 -4.09 1.47 -0.33
CA ALA A 126 -3.24 2.65 -0.45
C ALA A 126 -4.06 3.94 -0.46
N ALA A 127 -5.14 3.99 -1.27
CA ALA A 127 -6.06 5.11 -1.31
C ALA A 127 -6.74 5.38 0.04
N GLY A 128 -7.15 4.33 0.74
CA GLY A 128 -7.73 4.44 2.08
C GLY A 128 -6.73 4.99 3.11
N GLN A 129 -5.46 4.55 3.06
CA GLN A 129 -4.40 5.05 3.94
C GLN A 129 -4.08 6.51 3.65
N ALA A 130 -3.97 6.92 2.40
CA ALA A 130 -3.76 8.31 2.02
C ALA A 130 -4.86 9.23 2.59
N ALA A 131 -6.12 8.79 2.54
CA ALA A 131 -7.25 9.56 3.05
C ALA A 131 -7.31 9.70 4.57
N VAL A 132 -6.58 8.94 5.36
CA VAL A 132 -6.53 9.08 6.84
C VAL A 132 -5.29 9.79 7.35
N VAL A 133 -4.34 10.19 6.50
CA VAL A 133 -3.14 10.94 6.88
C VAL A 133 -3.51 12.22 7.64
N GLN A 134 -4.51 12.95 7.20
CA GLN A 134 -5.00 14.15 7.87
C GLN A 134 -5.50 13.93 9.30
N HIS A 135 -5.88 12.70 9.64
CA HIS A 135 -6.28 12.35 11.00
C HIS A 135 -5.08 11.91 11.85
N VAL A 136 -4.20 11.12 11.26
CA VAL A 136 -2.95 10.63 11.85
C VAL A 136 -1.89 10.63 10.75
N ALA A 137 -0.95 11.57 10.84
CA ALA A 137 0.08 11.78 9.81
C ALA A 137 0.86 10.50 9.48
N ALA A 138 1.16 9.68 10.48
CA ALA A 138 1.89 8.42 10.34
C ALA A 138 1.21 7.34 9.45
N HIS A 139 0.01 7.61 8.90
CA HIS A 139 -0.59 6.75 7.87
C HIS A 139 0.04 6.94 6.48
N GLU A 140 0.90 7.95 6.29
CA GLU A 140 1.59 8.19 5.03
C GLU A 140 2.38 6.97 4.57
N LEU A 141 3.14 6.31 5.48
CA LEU A 141 3.84 5.06 5.14
C LEU A 141 2.88 3.92 4.80
N GLY A 142 1.69 3.91 5.37
CA GLY A 142 0.67 2.93 5.00
C GLY A 142 0.26 3.05 3.54
N ALA A 143 0.06 4.28 3.04
CA ALA A 143 -0.24 4.53 1.64
C ALA A 143 0.91 4.06 0.74
N ALA A 144 2.15 4.44 1.06
CA ALA A 144 3.34 4.05 0.33
C ALA A 144 3.57 2.52 0.33
N ALA A 145 3.48 1.88 1.49
CA ALA A 145 3.70 0.44 1.63
C ALA A 145 2.65 -0.38 0.86
N TYR A 146 1.38 -0.01 0.92
CA TYR A 146 0.34 -0.68 0.12
C TYR A 146 0.53 -0.41 -1.39
N ALA A 147 1.01 0.76 -1.80
CA ALA A 147 1.32 1.03 -3.21
C ALA A 147 2.47 0.13 -3.70
N ILE A 148 3.54 -0.03 -2.92
CA ILE A 148 4.62 -0.97 -3.23
C ILE A 148 4.08 -2.42 -3.33
N LYS A 149 3.23 -2.84 -2.40
CA LYS A 149 2.59 -4.17 -2.47
C LYS A 149 1.71 -4.32 -3.71
N ALA A 150 1.02 -3.27 -4.14
CA ALA A 150 0.22 -3.28 -5.36
C ALA A 150 1.11 -3.48 -6.59
N ALA A 151 2.21 -2.74 -6.72
CA ALA A 151 3.17 -2.88 -7.80
C ALA A 151 3.82 -4.28 -7.83
N ARG A 152 4.21 -4.82 -6.67
CA ARG A 152 4.74 -6.19 -6.55
C ARG A 152 3.73 -7.24 -7.02
N ALA A 153 2.48 -7.10 -6.60
CA ALA A 153 1.42 -8.06 -6.92
C ALA A 153 0.91 -7.96 -8.36
N ALA A 154 1.13 -6.83 -9.04
CA ALA A 154 0.78 -6.63 -10.45
C ALA A 154 1.81 -7.23 -11.42
N ALA A 155 3.05 -7.38 -10.97
CA ALA A 155 4.13 -7.92 -11.80
C ALA A 155 4.10 -9.46 -11.85
N PRO A 156 4.71 -10.08 -12.89
CA PRO A 156 4.95 -11.51 -12.89
C PRO A 156 5.73 -11.95 -11.62
N GLU A 157 5.48 -13.17 -11.13
CA GLU A 157 6.00 -13.65 -9.84
C GLU A 157 7.52 -13.44 -9.67
N ARG A 158 8.30 -13.66 -10.73
CA ARG A 158 9.76 -13.48 -10.69
C ARG A 158 10.22 -12.02 -10.74
N GLU A 159 9.33 -11.09 -11.06
CA GLU A 159 9.62 -9.67 -11.21
C GLU A 159 9.03 -8.82 -10.08
N GLY A 160 8.24 -9.40 -9.21
CA GLY A 160 7.54 -8.69 -8.13
C GLY A 160 8.47 -7.86 -7.26
N ASP A 161 9.60 -8.42 -6.83
CA ASP A 161 10.58 -7.70 -6.00
C ASP A 161 11.21 -6.51 -6.76
N ARG A 162 11.48 -6.69 -8.05
CA ARG A 162 11.99 -5.60 -8.90
C ARG A 162 10.94 -4.49 -9.05
N ALA A 163 9.70 -4.86 -9.32
CA ALA A 163 8.60 -3.90 -9.43
C ALA A 163 8.40 -3.11 -8.14
N GLY A 164 8.43 -3.79 -7.00
CA GLY A 164 8.35 -3.13 -5.69
C GLY A 164 9.49 -2.16 -5.43
N ARG A 165 10.73 -2.52 -5.78
CA ARG A 165 11.88 -1.59 -5.65
C ARG A 165 11.79 -0.41 -6.61
N LEU A 166 11.24 -0.58 -7.80
CA LEU A 166 11.01 0.52 -8.74
C LEU A 166 9.97 1.49 -8.18
N GLU A 167 8.86 0.96 -7.69
CA GLU A 167 7.81 1.77 -7.04
C GLU A 167 8.36 2.53 -5.82
N CYS A 168 9.12 1.86 -4.95
CA CYS A 168 9.73 2.47 -3.78
C CYS A 168 10.68 3.63 -4.16
N ARG A 169 11.52 3.47 -5.18
CA ARG A 169 12.38 4.56 -5.69
C ARG A 169 11.57 5.72 -6.22
N TRP A 170 10.58 5.42 -7.08
CA TRP A 170 9.69 6.45 -7.61
C TRP A 170 9.03 7.27 -6.49
N GLN A 171 8.54 6.61 -5.43
CA GLN A 171 7.95 7.28 -4.28
C GLN A 171 8.93 8.21 -3.56
N ARG A 172 10.19 7.79 -3.39
CA ARG A 172 11.24 8.64 -2.80
C ARG A 172 11.57 9.84 -3.68
N ASP A 173 11.60 9.65 -5.00
CA ASP A 173 11.83 10.75 -5.96
C ASP A 173 10.68 11.79 -5.95
N GLN A 174 9.51 11.43 -5.43
CA GLN A 174 8.37 12.35 -5.27
C GLN A 174 8.37 13.07 -3.91
N LEU A 175 9.30 12.80 -3.00
CA LEU A 175 9.33 13.44 -1.69
C LEU A 175 9.71 14.92 -1.81
N PRO A 176 8.87 15.84 -1.27
CA PRO A 176 9.30 17.23 -1.10
C PRO A 176 10.48 17.31 -0.13
N GLU A 177 11.42 18.22 -0.41
CA GLU A 177 12.65 18.41 0.39
C GLU A 177 12.34 18.58 1.89
N ALA A 178 11.32 19.36 2.23
CA ALA A 178 10.95 19.66 3.62
C ALA A 178 10.59 18.43 4.47
N ILE A 179 10.11 17.34 3.86
CA ILE A 179 9.72 16.11 4.56
C ILE A 179 10.60 14.92 4.18
N HIS A 180 11.59 15.12 3.31
CA HIS A 180 12.42 14.03 2.75
C HIS A 180 13.07 13.19 3.85
N ASP A 181 13.87 13.80 4.70
CA ASP A 181 14.61 13.08 5.74
C ASP A 181 13.68 12.51 6.81
N LEU A 182 12.57 13.20 7.13
CA LEU A 182 11.57 12.71 8.06
C LEU A 182 10.96 11.38 7.56
N VAL A 183 10.59 11.30 6.28
CA VAL A 183 9.98 10.10 5.71
C VAL A 183 10.99 8.98 5.52
N LEU A 184 12.22 9.27 5.10
CA LEU A 184 13.26 8.23 4.97
C LEU A 184 13.62 7.60 6.33
N ASP A 185 13.74 8.42 7.36
CA ASP A 185 13.94 7.95 8.74
C ASP A 185 12.80 7.05 9.19
N ASP A 186 11.56 7.45 8.93
CA ASP A 186 10.38 6.70 9.30
C ASP A 186 10.28 5.36 8.52
N GLN A 187 10.67 5.36 7.24
CA GLN A 187 10.80 4.12 6.47
C GLN A 187 11.77 3.14 7.12
N GLN A 188 12.90 3.62 7.66
CA GLN A 188 13.86 2.76 8.36
C GLN A 188 13.28 2.23 9.68
N LEU A 189 12.69 3.11 10.49
CA LEU A 189 12.16 2.79 11.82
C LEU A 189 10.96 1.84 11.77
N ARG A 190 10.11 1.98 10.77
CA ARG A 190 8.85 1.21 10.65
C ARG A 190 8.87 0.17 9.53
N ASN A 191 10.00 -0.11 8.90
CA ASN A 191 10.07 -1.05 7.78
C ASN A 191 9.46 -2.41 8.12
N ASP A 192 9.77 -2.94 9.30
CA ASP A 192 9.30 -4.27 9.73
C ASP A 192 7.77 -4.34 9.83
N ILE A 193 7.14 -3.32 10.43
CA ILE A 193 5.67 -3.28 10.54
C ILE A 193 5.00 -2.92 9.22
N CYS A 194 5.75 -2.40 8.25
CA CYS A 194 5.34 -2.16 6.87
C CYS A 194 5.79 -3.29 5.93
N TRP A 195 5.86 -4.54 6.40
CA TRP A 195 6.19 -5.75 5.62
C TRP A 195 7.57 -5.72 4.96
N SER A 196 8.51 -4.94 5.48
CA SER A 196 9.88 -4.79 4.96
C SER A 196 9.92 -4.41 3.47
N VAL A 197 8.98 -3.56 3.01
CA VAL A 197 8.87 -3.20 1.58
C VAL A 197 9.79 -2.05 1.16
N PHE A 198 10.33 -1.26 2.09
CA PHE A 198 11.15 -0.09 1.80
C PHE A 198 12.63 -0.42 1.56
N GLN A 199 12.90 -1.44 0.76
CA GLN A 199 14.25 -1.91 0.40
C GLN A 199 14.64 -1.43 -1.00
N CYS A 200 14.80 -0.12 -1.19
CA CYS A 200 15.15 0.47 -2.48
C CYS A 200 16.39 1.38 -2.50
#